data_22feb3cdf47ccafee6552cb02385c108
#
_entry.id   22feb3cdf47ccafee6552cb02385c108
#
_cell.length_a   1.000
_cell.length_b   1.000
_cell.length_c   1.000
_cell.angle_alpha   90.00
_cell.angle_beta   90.00
_cell.angle_gamma   90.00
#
_symmetry.space_group_name_H-M   'P 1'
#
loop_
_entity.id
_entity.type
_entity.pdbx_description
1 polymer ?
#
loop_
_entity_poly.entity_id
_entity_poly.type
_entity_poly.pdbx_seq_one_letter_code
_entity_poly.pdbx_strand_id
1 'polypeptide(L)'
;MTAAIQWSKNMRNRKTFLYNHPSKFLAAKELIDTFDVPTITFSETVKFANELTKTLQPWAVSYHSKMKPYAKQMAIENFKDPRSDIKVISTARALDEGFDIQGVSMAIVCSGTSTSRQDLQRTGRAIRWAPGKTGLMINLYIADTQDEKWLRQRQKKTINATHVNSVKEIKEALSQASLEYLNVI
;
A
#
# COMPACT_ATOMS: atom_id res chain seq x y z
N MET A 1 18.49 -24.84 22.56
CA MET A 1 18.08 -24.23 21.25
C MET A 1 19.37 -23.79 20.55
N THR A 2 19.63 -24.21 19.31
CA THR A 2 20.87 -23.88 18.61
C THR A 2 20.91 -22.39 18.24
N ALA A 3 22.10 -21.81 18.21
CA ALA A 3 22.31 -20.38 17.84
C ALA A 3 21.65 -20.01 16.51
N ALA A 4 21.65 -20.92 15.53
CA ALA A 4 21.00 -20.73 14.23
C ALA A 4 19.47 -20.56 14.33
N ILE A 5 18.82 -21.33 15.20
CA ILE A 5 17.36 -21.23 15.43
C ILE A 5 17.04 -19.90 16.11
N GLN A 6 17.81 -19.49 17.09
CA GLN A 6 17.63 -18.21 17.77
C GLN A 6 17.85 -17.04 16.82
N TRP A 7 18.89 -17.08 15.99
CA TRP A 7 19.15 -16.06 14.96
C TRP A 7 17.97 -15.96 13.98
N SER A 8 17.48 -17.07 13.45
CA SER A 8 16.34 -17.12 12.52
C SER A 8 15.07 -16.54 13.16
N LYS A 9 14.83 -16.82 14.46
CA LYS A 9 13.70 -16.26 15.21
C LYS A 9 13.83 -14.74 15.36
N ASN A 10 15.01 -14.24 15.70
CA ASN A 10 15.27 -12.81 15.86
C ASN A 10 15.08 -12.07 14.53
N MET A 11 15.52 -12.65 13.42
CA MET A 11 15.34 -12.06 12.09
C MET A 11 13.86 -11.96 11.70
N ARG A 12 13.07 -12.99 12.00
CA ARG A 12 11.60 -12.98 11.77
C ARG A 12 10.91 -11.94 12.64
N ASN A 13 11.26 -11.87 13.92
CA ASN A 13 10.69 -10.88 14.84
C ASN A 13 10.96 -9.45 14.39
N ARG A 14 12.20 -9.15 13.96
CA ARG A 14 12.56 -7.85 13.40
C ARG A 14 11.73 -7.50 12.16
N LYS A 15 11.58 -8.44 11.23
CA LYS A 15 10.73 -8.23 10.05
C LYS A 15 9.29 -7.93 10.45
N THR A 16 8.72 -8.75 11.33
CA THR A 16 7.34 -8.59 11.79
C THR A 16 7.14 -7.25 12.49
N PHE A 17 8.11 -6.81 13.29
CA PHE A 17 8.09 -5.51 13.94
C PHE A 17 8.05 -4.37 12.91
N LEU A 18 8.96 -4.36 11.92
CA LEU A 18 8.99 -3.33 10.88
C LEU A 18 7.73 -3.33 9.99
N TYR A 19 7.15 -4.50 9.71
CA TYR A 19 5.94 -4.61 8.92
C TYR A 19 4.71 -4.07 9.62
N ASN A 20 4.64 -4.20 10.95
CA ASN A 20 3.50 -3.77 11.76
C ASN A 20 3.81 -2.52 12.60
N HIS A 21 4.81 -1.73 12.21
CA HIS A 21 5.21 -0.57 12.99
C HIS A 21 4.07 0.45 13.10
N PRO A 22 3.76 0.98 14.29
CA PRO A 22 2.62 1.89 14.50
C PRO A 22 2.66 3.14 13.63
N SER A 23 3.85 3.71 13.36
CA SER A 23 3.96 4.90 12.51
C SER A 23 3.49 4.67 11.08
N LYS A 24 3.69 3.48 10.51
CA LYS A 24 3.15 3.13 9.19
C LYS A 24 1.63 3.06 9.18
N PHE A 25 1.07 2.55 10.27
CA PHE A 25 -0.37 2.49 10.44
C PHE A 25 -0.97 3.89 10.49
N LEU A 26 -0.39 4.78 11.31
CA LEU A 26 -0.81 6.17 11.42
C LEU A 26 -0.67 6.91 10.09
N ALA A 27 0.47 6.75 9.40
CA ALA A 27 0.70 7.37 8.11
C ALA A 27 -0.29 6.86 7.03
N ALA A 28 -0.57 5.55 6.98
CA ALA A 28 -1.55 4.99 6.05
C ALA A 28 -2.95 5.56 6.31
N LYS A 29 -3.35 5.64 7.59
CA LYS A 29 -4.62 6.24 7.96
C LYS A 29 -4.69 7.72 7.56
N GLU A 30 -3.68 8.52 7.91
CA GLU A 30 -3.61 9.94 7.57
C GLU A 30 -3.70 10.17 6.06
N LEU A 31 -3.02 9.36 5.25
CA LEU A 31 -3.10 9.43 3.78
C LEU A 31 -4.51 9.15 3.28
N ILE A 32 -5.16 8.11 3.78
CA ILE A 32 -6.51 7.72 3.38
C ILE A 32 -7.50 8.83 3.74
N ASP A 33 -7.45 9.33 4.97
CA ASP A 33 -8.33 10.40 5.46
C ASP A 33 -8.09 11.73 4.68
N THR A 34 -6.85 11.96 4.25
CA THR A 34 -6.44 13.20 3.58
C THR A 34 -6.87 13.27 2.13
N PHE A 35 -6.74 12.17 1.40
CA PHE A 35 -7.02 12.14 -0.04
C PHE A 35 -8.45 11.69 -0.37
N ASP A 36 -9.10 10.94 0.51
CA ASP A 36 -10.49 10.44 0.38
C ASP A 36 -10.83 9.90 -1.03
N VAL A 37 -9.94 9.08 -1.57
CA VAL A 37 -10.08 8.48 -2.91
C VAL A 37 -10.06 6.95 -2.83
N PRO A 38 -10.61 6.24 -3.84
CA PRO A 38 -10.53 4.79 -3.90
C PRO A 38 -9.09 4.29 -3.76
N THR A 39 -8.82 3.59 -2.65
CA THR A 39 -7.48 3.25 -2.19
C THR A 39 -7.29 1.75 -2.01
N ILE A 40 -6.14 1.24 -2.45
CA ILE A 40 -5.68 -0.10 -2.10
C ILE A 40 -4.45 -0.01 -1.22
N THR A 41 -4.40 -0.80 -0.14
CA THR A 41 -3.22 -0.90 0.70
C THR A 41 -2.60 -2.30 0.62
N PHE A 42 -1.28 -2.37 0.61
CA PHE A 42 -0.50 -3.60 0.52
C PHE A 42 0.32 -3.79 1.79
N SER A 43 0.16 -4.92 2.44
CA SER A 43 0.93 -5.27 3.64
C SER A 43 1.44 -6.71 3.59
N GLU A 44 2.49 -6.99 4.36
CA GLU A 44 3.06 -8.34 4.50
C GLU A 44 2.32 -9.18 5.55
N THR A 45 1.46 -8.57 6.37
CA THR A 45 0.80 -9.26 7.48
C THR A 45 -0.72 -9.07 7.45
N VAL A 46 -1.43 -10.17 7.68
CA VAL A 46 -2.89 -10.16 7.86
C VAL A 46 -3.28 -9.29 9.06
N LYS A 47 -2.43 -9.26 10.11
CA LYS A 47 -2.65 -8.43 11.29
C LYS A 47 -2.79 -6.96 10.89
N PHE A 48 -1.81 -6.42 10.17
CA PHE A 48 -1.83 -5.02 9.71
C PHE A 48 -3.07 -4.71 8.87
N ALA A 49 -3.38 -5.56 7.89
CA ALA A 49 -4.54 -5.37 7.02
C ALA A 49 -5.85 -5.30 7.81
N ASN A 50 -6.04 -6.23 8.76
CA ASN A 50 -7.26 -6.27 9.56
C ASN A 50 -7.37 -5.10 10.55
N GLU A 51 -6.27 -4.70 11.18
CA GLU A 51 -6.25 -3.55 12.09
C GLU A 51 -6.57 -2.26 11.34
N LEU A 52 -5.98 -2.05 10.17
CA LEU A 52 -6.27 -0.89 9.33
C LEU A 52 -7.73 -0.87 8.89
N THR A 53 -8.25 -2.01 8.39
CA THR A 53 -9.67 -2.13 8.04
C THR A 53 -10.58 -1.79 9.21
N LYS A 54 -10.31 -2.36 10.40
CA LYS A 54 -11.13 -2.10 11.59
C LYS A 54 -11.17 -0.62 11.98
N THR A 55 -10.05 0.08 11.83
CA THR A 55 -9.94 1.51 12.16
C THR A 55 -10.67 2.39 11.15
N LEU A 56 -10.77 1.93 9.89
CA LEU A 56 -11.39 2.67 8.79
C LEU A 56 -12.85 2.25 8.51
N GLN A 57 -13.45 1.42 9.36
CA GLN A 57 -14.87 1.07 9.19
C GLN A 57 -15.76 2.30 9.29
N PRO A 58 -16.86 2.38 8.51
CA PRO A 58 -17.38 1.34 7.60
C PRO A 58 -16.78 1.35 6.18
N TRP A 59 -15.85 2.25 5.86
CA TRP A 59 -15.37 2.52 4.49
C TRP A 59 -14.28 1.57 3.98
N ALA A 60 -13.91 0.56 4.77
CA ALA A 60 -12.80 -0.34 4.43
C ALA A 60 -13.17 -1.81 4.55
N VAL A 61 -12.60 -2.63 3.66
CA VAL A 61 -12.66 -4.09 3.71
C VAL A 61 -11.27 -4.71 3.66
N SER A 62 -11.11 -5.85 4.34
CA SER A 62 -9.87 -6.65 4.24
C SER A 62 -9.93 -7.60 3.05
N TYR A 63 -8.75 -7.91 2.47
CA TYR A 63 -8.59 -8.95 1.46
C TYR A 63 -7.28 -9.71 1.68
N HIS A 64 -7.35 -10.99 2.08
CA HIS A 64 -6.16 -11.80 2.35
C HIS A 64 -6.43 -13.31 2.24
N SER A 65 -5.37 -14.12 2.17
CA SER A 65 -5.44 -15.57 1.95
C SER A 65 -6.24 -16.35 2.99
N LYS A 66 -6.36 -15.83 4.23
CA LYS A 66 -7.11 -16.49 5.33
C LYS A 66 -8.63 -16.27 5.23
N MET A 67 -9.11 -15.43 4.31
CA MET A 67 -10.55 -15.23 4.12
C MET A 67 -11.15 -16.36 3.29
N LYS A 68 -12.44 -16.67 3.57
CA LYS A 68 -13.22 -17.60 2.75
C LYS A 68 -13.40 -17.04 1.33
N PRO A 69 -13.46 -17.88 0.28
CA PRO A 69 -13.63 -17.42 -1.10
C PRO A 69 -14.80 -16.45 -1.29
N TYR A 70 -15.96 -16.76 -0.72
CA TYR A 70 -17.13 -15.88 -0.75
C TYR A 70 -16.83 -14.48 -0.17
N ALA A 71 -16.17 -14.40 0.99
CA ALA A 71 -15.85 -13.12 1.63
C ALA A 71 -14.86 -12.30 0.79
N LYS A 72 -13.92 -12.94 0.09
CA LYS A 72 -13.02 -12.28 -0.85
C LYS A 72 -13.77 -11.68 -2.05
N GLN A 73 -14.70 -12.45 -2.61
CA GLN A 73 -15.53 -12.00 -3.72
C GLN A 73 -16.37 -10.79 -3.31
N MET A 74 -17.08 -10.88 -2.19
CA MET A 74 -17.86 -9.75 -1.64
C MET A 74 -17.02 -8.49 -1.38
N ALA A 75 -15.80 -8.65 -0.88
CA ALA A 75 -14.90 -7.52 -0.66
C ALA A 75 -14.56 -6.78 -1.97
N ILE A 76 -14.32 -7.53 -3.04
CA ILE A 76 -14.05 -6.96 -4.37
C ILE A 76 -15.29 -6.32 -4.98
N GLU A 77 -16.44 -7.00 -4.90
CA GLU A 77 -17.71 -6.49 -5.43
C GLU A 77 -18.11 -5.19 -4.74
N ASN A 78 -18.07 -5.15 -3.42
CA ASN A 78 -18.37 -3.94 -2.66
C ASN A 78 -17.41 -2.78 -2.98
N PHE A 79 -16.13 -3.06 -3.17
CA PHE A 79 -15.17 -2.03 -3.54
C PHE A 79 -15.40 -1.49 -4.98
N LYS A 80 -15.90 -2.33 -5.88
CA LYS A 80 -16.20 -1.95 -7.27
C LYS A 80 -17.56 -1.28 -7.45
N ASP A 81 -18.49 -1.47 -6.53
CA ASP A 81 -19.85 -0.88 -6.63
C ASP A 81 -19.81 0.61 -6.26
N PRO A 82 -20.10 1.52 -7.20
CA PRO A 82 -20.11 2.97 -6.93
C PRO A 82 -21.16 3.40 -5.89
N ARG A 83 -22.13 2.53 -5.58
CA ARG A 83 -23.18 2.78 -4.57
C ARG A 83 -22.75 2.32 -3.18
N SER A 84 -21.63 1.62 -3.08
CA SER A 84 -21.08 1.14 -1.83
C SER A 84 -20.28 2.26 -1.14
N ASP A 85 -20.36 2.30 0.18
CA ASP A 85 -19.52 3.20 0.99
C ASP A 85 -18.05 2.73 1.08
N ILE A 86 -17.72 1.55 0.53
CA ILE A 86 -16.38 0.99 0.59
C ILE A 86 -15.46 1.70 -0.39
N LYS A 87 -14.50 2.45 0.16
CA LYS A 87 -13.46 3.17 -0.59
C LYS A 87 -12.07 2.58 -0.43
N VAL A 88 -11.87 1.70 0.55
CA VAL A 88 -10.56 1.14 0.87
C VAL A 88 -10.59 -0.37 0.87
N ILE A 89 -9.65 -0.99 0.14
CA ILE A 89 -9.37 -2.41 0.24
C ILE A 89 -7.97 -2.63 0.82
N SER A 90 -7.90 -3.25 2.00
CA SER A 90 -6.63 -3.52 2.68
C SER A 90 -6.20 -4.96 2.46
N THR A 91 -5.05 -5.13 1.77
CA THR A 91 -4.60 -6.46 1.35
C THR A 91 -3.39 -6.93 2.14
N ALA A 92 -3.28 -8.26 2.32
CA ALA A 92 -2.09 -8.91 2.86
C ALA A 92 -1.73 -10.16 2.04
N ARG A 93 -0.59 -10.11 1.33
CA ARG A 93 -0.02 -11.21 0.52
C ARG A 93 -1.00 -11.87 -0.46
N ALA A 94 -2.05 -11.16 -0.87
CA ALA A 94 -3.19 -11.77 -1.54
C ALA A 94 -3.32 -11.43 -3.02
N LEU A 95 -2.27 -10.90 -3.65
CA LEU A 95 -2.34 -10.44 -5.04
C LEU A 95 -1.75 -11.43 -6.04
N ASP A 96 -1.76 -12.71 -5.72
CA ASP A 96 -1.08 -13.71 -6.54
C ASP A 96 -1.78 -14.04 -7.86
N GLU A 97 -3.09 -13.81 -8.01
CA GLU A 97 -3.79 -14.17 -9.25
C GLU A 97 -4.93 -13.19 -9.60
N GLY A 98 -4.76 -12.49 -10.72
CA GLY A 98 -5.91 -11.90 -11.43
C GLY A 98 -6.63 -10.72 -10.78
N PHE A 99 -5.98 -10.00 -9.86
CA PHE A 99 -6.58 -8.85 -9.19
C PHE A 99 -6.61 -7.64 -10.14
N ASP A 100 -7.60 -7.61 -11.02
CA ASP A 100 -7.87 -6.44 -11.85
C ASP A 100 -8.95 -5.59 -11.16
N ILE A 101 -8.52 -4.63 -10.36
CA ILE A 101 -9.42 -3.62 -9.78
C ILE A 101 -9.26 -2.33 -10.58
N GLN A 102 -10.24 -2.07 -11.40
CA GLN A 102 -10.35 -0.77 -12.06
C GLN A 102 -10.88 0.27 -11.06
N GLY A 103 -10.43 1.52 -11.22
CA GLY A 103 -10.94 2.63 -10.42
C GLY A 103 -10.14 2.97 -9.16
N VAL A 104 -9.02 2.29 -8.89
CA VAL A 104 -8.09 2.68 -7.82
C VAL A 104 -7.37 3.97 -8.20
N SER A 105 -7.43 4.96 -7.32
CA SER A 105 -6.74 6.25 -7.48
C SER A 105 -5.46 6.34 -6.63
N MET A 106 -5.40 5.62 -5.52
CA MET A 106 -4.23 5.59 -4.64
C MET A 106 -3.86 4.17 -4.24
N ALA A 107 -2.56 3.86 -4.27
CA ALA A 107 -2.01 2.63 -3.73
C ALA A 107 -0.97 2.95 -2.66
N ILE A 108 -1.11 2.33 -1.49
CA ILE A 108 -0.19 2.50 -0.37
C ILE A 108 0.50 1.17 -0.07
N VAL A 109 1.81 1.09 -0.29
CA VAL A 109 2.62 -0.06 0.09
C VAL A 109 3.11 0.15 1.52
N CYS A 110 2.39 -0.43 2.49
CA CYS A 110 2.69 -0.30 3.92
C CYS A 110 3.89 -1.14 4.33
N SER A 111 4.13 -2.27 3.69
CA SER A 111 5.29 -3.13 3.92
C SER A 111 5.58 -4.04 2.74
N GLY A 112 6.85 -4.42 2.57
CA GLY A 112 7.26 -5.33 1.52
C GLY A 112 8.72 -5.77 1.68
N THR A 113 9.06 -6.95 1.15
CA THR A 113 10.43 -7.45 1.09
C THR A 113 11.15 -6.94 -0.16
N SER A 114 12.47 -7.17 -0.25
CA SER A 114 13.27 -6.86 -1.43
C SER A 114 12.83 -7.62 -2.71
N THR A 115 12.08 -8.69 -2.54
CA THR A 115 11.61 -9.58 -3.62
C THR A 115 10.21 -9.27 -4.12
N SER A 116 9.47 -8.36 -3.48
CA SER A 116 8.08 -7.98 -3.83
C SER A 116 7.97 -7.19 -5.15
N ARG A 117 8.88 -7.42 -6.09
CA ARG A 117 8.87 -6.75 -7.40
C ARG A 117 7.61 -7.03 -8.22
N GLN A 118 7.09 -8.24 -8.10
CA GLN A 118 5.87 -8.65 -8.79
C GLN A 118 4.65 -7.90 -8.25
N ASP A 119 4.61 -7.65 -6.94
CA ASP A 119 3.52 -6.93 -6.30
C ASP A 119 3.47 -5.46 -6.74
N LEU A 120 4.64 -4.82 -6.90
CA LEU A 120 4.73 -3.45 -7.42
C LEU A 120 4.32 -3.35 -8.90
N GLN A 121 4.68 -4.31 -9.73
CA GLN A 121 4.28 -4.34 -11.13
C GLN A 121 2.77 -4.59 -11.28
N ARG A 122 2.20 -5.43 -10.42
CA ARG A 122 0.75 -5.68 -10.35
C ARG A 122 0.01 -4.46 -9.83
N THR A 123 0.56 -3.76 -8.83
CA THR A 123 0.05 -2.50 -8.32
C THR A 123 0.02 -1.40 -9.39
N GLY A 124 1.08 -1.28 -10.17
CA GLY A 124 1.13 -0.37 -11.32
C GLY A 124 0.10 -0.69 -12.42
N ARG A 125 -0.38 -1.94 -12.48
CA ARG A 125 -1.50 -2.30 -13.35
C ARG A 125 -2.87 -1.99 -12.73
N ALA A 126 -3.00 -2.06 -11.41
CA ALA A 126 -4.22 -1.71 -10.69
C ALA A 126 -4.47 -0.19 -10.73
N ILE A 127 -3.38 0.60 -10.66
CA ILE A 127 -3.43 2.06 -10.87
C ILE A 127 -3.23 2.32 -12.38
N ARG A 128 -4.18 1.87 -13.21
CA ARG A 128 -4.08 2.14 -14.64
C ARG A 128 -4.27 3.62 -14.90
N TRP A 129 -3.24 4.20 -15.51
CA TRP A 129 -3.34 5.50 -16.14
C TRP A 129 -4.53 5.51 -17.11
N ALA A 130 -5.45 6.41 -16.90
CA ALA A 130 -6.47 6.76 -17.88
C ALA A 130 -6.31 8.25 -18.19
N PRO A 131 -6.59 8.70 -19.40
CA PRO A 131 -6.52 10.12 -19.74
C PRO A 131 -7.28 10.95 -18.71
N GLY A 132 -6.60 11.93 -18.07
CA GLY A 132 -7.17 12.78 -17.03
C GLY A 132 -7.22 12.18 -15.62
N LYS A 133 -6.62 11.02 -15.36
CA LYS A 133 -6.50 10.44 -14.00
C LYS A 133 -5.04 10.24 -13.63
N THR A 134 -4.62 10.87 -12.55
CA THR A 134 -3.30 10.67 -11.94
C THR A 134 -3.43 9.62 -10.84
N GLY A 135 -2.77 8.47 -11.01
CA GLY A 135 -2.69 7.45 -9.97
C GLY A 135 -1.54 7.75 -9.00
N LEU A 136 -1.80 7.75 -7.71
CA LEU A 136 -0.81 8.00 -6.67
C LEU A 136 -0.30 6.69 -6.08
N MET A 137 1.02 6.43 -6.15
CA MET A 137 1.66 5.29 -5.51
C MET A 137 2.56 5.76 -4.38
N ILE A 138 2.28 5.32 -3.16
CA ILE A 138 3.02 5.70 -1.96
C ILE A 138 3.66 4.47 -1.33
N ASN A 139 4.95 4.54 -1.00
CA ASN A 139 5.65 3.51 -0.26
C ASN A 139 6.00 4.02 1.13
N LEU A 140 5.49 3.37 2.17
CA LEU A 140 5.83 3.67 3.56
C LEU A 140 7.06 2.86 3.99
N TYR A 141 8.01 3.52 4.62
CA TYR A 141 9.20 2.87 5.19
C TYR A 141 9.65 3.56 6.46
N ILE A 142 10.40 2.83 7.28
CA ILE A 142 11.03 3.38 8.47
C ILE A 142 12.47 3.74 8.10
N ALA A 143 12.79 5.02 8.15
CA ALA A 143 14.12 5.55 7.85
C ALA A 143 15.21 4.93 8.76
N ASP A 144 16.42 4.85 8.25
CA ASP A 144 17.62 4.33 8.95
C ASP A 144 17.49 2.86 9.40
N THR A 145 16.57 2.09 8.79
CA THR A 145 16.36 0.69 9.13
C THR A 145 16.55 -0.26 7.93
N GLN A 146 16.40 -1.56 8.20
CA GLN A 146 16.37 -2.57 7.15
C GLN A 146 15.17 -2.37 6.17
N ASP A 147 14.12 -1.74 6.61
CA ASP A 147 12.95 -1.46 5.80
C ASP A 147 13.26 -0.50 4.65
N GLU A 148 14.01 0.54 4.92
CA GLU A 148 14.54 1.45 3.89
C GLU A 148 15.45 0.73 2.89
N LYS A 149 16.33 -0.15 3.37
CA LYS A 149 17.20 -0.94 2.50
C LYS A 149 16.40 -1.84 1.56
N TRP A 150 15.31 -2.45 2.04
CA TRP A 150 14.39 -3.23 1.21
C TRP A 150 13.69 -2.35 0.18
N LEU A 151 13.23 -1.16 0.56
CA LEU A 151 12.62 -0.22 -0.37
C LEU A 151 13.61 0.18 -1.48
N ARG A 152 14.80 0.63 -1.13
CA ARG A 152 15.85 0.98 -2.09
C ARG A 152 16.18 -0.16 -3.06
N GLN A 153 16.19 -1.40 -2.59
CA GLN A 153 16.40 -2.58 -3.44
C GLN A 153 15.24 -2.81 -4.42
N ARG A 154 14.00 -2.58 -3.98
CA ARG A 154 12.82 -2.65 -4.87
C ARG A 154 12.83 -1.56 -5.93
N GLN A 155 13.25 -0.36 -5.57
CA GLN A 155 13.22 0.83 -6.42
C GLN A 155 14.42 0.97 -7.38
N LYS A 156 15.42 0.11 -7.33
CA LYS A 156 16.64 0.20 -8.16
C LYS A 156 16.39 0.40 -9.68
N LYS A 157 15.18 0.15 -10.16
CA LYS A 157 14.76 0.33 -11.56
C LYS A 157 13.62 1.33 -11.73
N THR A 158 13.17 1.97 -10.66
CA THR A 158 12.12 2.97 -10.72
C THR A 158 12.78 4.33 -10.85
N ILE A 159 12.56 4.97 -11.98
CA ILE A 159 13.05 6.33 -12.27
C ILE A 159 12.01 7.28 -11.66
N ASN A 160 12.44 8.32 -10.95
CA ASN A 160 11.61 9.41 -10.42
C ASN A 160 10.71 9.08 -9.20
N ALA A 161 11.27 8.48 -8.15
CA ALA A 161 10.61 8.47 -6.85
C ALA A 161 11.01 9.70 -6.03
N THR A 162 10.04 10.48 -5.57
CA THR A 162 10.25 11.59 -4.64
C THR A 162 10.16 11.08 -3.20
N HIS A 163 11.16 11.42 -2.38
CA HIS A 163 11.16 11.12 -0.95
C HIS A 163 10.56 12.29 -0.18
N VAL A 164 9.61 12.01 0.68
CA VAL A 164 8.90 12.99 1.51
C VAL A 164 8.79 12.50 2.94
N ASN A 165 8.68 13.40 3.91
CA ASN A 165 8.62 13.07 5.33
C ASN A 165 7.22 13.30 5.94
N SER A 166 6.29 13.84 5.17
CA SER A 166 4.95 14.14 5.65
C SER A 166 3.90 14.09 4.54
N VAL A 167 2.64 13.93 4.91
CA VAL A 167 1.50 14.00 3.98
C VAL A 167 1.37 15.41 3.38
N LYS A 168 1.75 16.44 4.13
CA LYS A 168 1.77 17.83 3.64
C LYS A 168 2.71 17.99 2.46
N GLU A 169 3.94 17.46 2.54
CA GLU A 169 4.90 17.49 1.44
C GLU A 169 4.39 16.75 0.19
N ILE A 170 3.61 15.68 0.35
CA ILE A 170 2.97 14.98 -0.79
C ILE A 170 2.00 15.92 -1.50
N LYS A 171 1.16 16.66 -0.76
CA LYS A 171 0.22 17.61 -1.34
C LYS A 171 0.94 18.73 -2.08
N GLU A 172 2.00 19.26 -1.50
CA GLU A 172 2.83 20.31 -2.11
C GLU A 172 3.49 19.80 -3.40
N ALA A 173 4.07 18.61 -3.40
CA ALA A 173 4.68 18.00 -4.58
C ALA A 173 3.67 17.74 -5.70
N LEU A 174 2.46 17.29 -5.37
CA LEU A 174 1.39 17.07 -6.34
C LEU A 174 0.89 18.40 -6.93
N SER A 175 0.81 19.45 -6.13
CA SER A 175 0.42 20.79 -6.60
C SER A 175 1.45 21.38 -7.56
N GLN A 176 2.74 21.20 -7.26
CA GLN A 176 3.84 21.65 -8.13
C GLN A 176 3.86 20.89 -9.45
N ALA A 177 3.74 19.55 -9.41
CA ALA A 177 3.68 18.73 -10.63
C ALA A 177 2.52 19.13 -11.55
N SER A 178 1.37 19.49 -11.00
CA SER A 178 0.24 19.99 -11.77
C SER A 178 0.53 21.33 -12.44
N LEU A 179 1.30 22.21 -11.79
CA LEU A 179 1.73 23.50 -12.36
C LEU A 179 2.77 23.32 -13.47
N GLU A 180 3.71 22.38 -13.34
CA GLU A 180 4.71 22.08 -14.37
C GLU A 180 4.05 21.56 -15.65
N TYR A 181 3.02 20.73 -15.56
CA TYR A 181 2.26 20.25 -16.72
C TYR A 181 1.44 21.36 -17.41
N LEU A 182 1.00 22.39 -16.67
CA LEU A 182 0.28 23.55 -17.23
C LEU A 182 1.20 24.54 -17.94
N ASN A 183 2.49 24.54 -17.64
CA ASN A 183 3.48 25.43 -18.26
C ASN A 183 4.13 24.86 -19.53
N VAL A 184 3.73 23.66 -19.98
CA VAL A 184 4.25 22.97 -21.18
C VAL A 184 3.26 23.05 -22.36
N ILE A 185 2.15 23.74 -22.19
CA ILE A 185 1.23 24.11 -23.27
C ILE A 185 1.49 25.55 -23.71
#